data_f27b1ddf0355a5827191982b188c96eb
#
_entry.id   f27b1ddf0355a5827191982b188c96eb
#
_cell.length_a   1.000
_cell.length_b   1.000
_cell.length_c   1.000
_cell.angle_alpha   90.00
_cell.angle_beta   90.00
_cell.angle_gamma   90.00
#
_symmetry.space_group_name_H-M   'P 1'
#
loop_
_entity.id
_entity.type
_entity.pdbx_description
1 polymer ?
#
loop_
_entity_poly.entity_id
_entity_poly.type
_entity_poly.pdbx_seq_one_letter_code
_entity_poly.pdbx_strand_id
1 'polypeptide(L)'
;MVDFVVDLTDAELVADTLWSLGVVAIEEISNDGNVTLRTSMGENPQDTIASLRDTFPHVEVSTVEIDRAVADTWRDFAEPTHVVNDVYLVPAWKDAPPGSRAIFIEPLDTFGLGNHPTTVLALRLALRCVQPRSTVFDFGSGSGVLSVGAASLLSCTCSAYDIADSAKDALTVNAAENNVTTCNWIPGFPANTVDAVLANILAPVLIAESLNVMQTTQTGGVIILSGMRTEQAAEVLRHYSQCSEITRDELDGWTAVALKKN
;
A
#
# COMPACT_ATOMS: atom_id res chain seq x y z
N MET A 1 -17.69 8.67 -6.16
CA MET A 1 -16.45 9.36 -6.59
C MET A 1 -16.59 10.85 -6.41
N VAL A 2 -15.49 11.55 -6.23
CA VAL A 2 -15.42 13.02 -6.16
C VAL A 2 -14.55 13.52 -7.30
N ASP A 3 -15.04 14.51 -8.02
CA ASP A 3 -14.32 15.16 -9.12
C ASP A 3 -13.83 16.54 -8.65
N PHE A 4 -12.56 16.80 -8.89
CA PHE A 4 -11.90 18.09 -8.69
C PHE A 4 -11.50 18.63 -10.06
N VAL A 5 -12.16 19.69 -10.51
CA VAL A 5 -11.83 20.36 -11.78
C VAL A 5 -10.81 21.45 -11.48
N VAL A 6 -9.64 21.34 -12.10
CA VAL A 6 -8.48 22.19 -11.85
C VAL A 6 -7.87 22.70 -13.17
N ASP A 7 -7.24 23.84 -13.12
CA ASP A 7 -6.43 24.32 -14.24
C ASP A 7 -5.21 23.43 -14.42
N LEU A 8 -4.75 23.27 -15.66
CA LEU A 8 -3.56 22.43 -15.99
C LEU A 8 -2.32 22.81 -15.16
N THR A 9 -2.17 24.08 -14.79
CA THR A 9 -1.04 24.58 -14.00
C THR A 9 -1.05 24.10 -12.55
N ASP A 10 -2.22 23.82 -12.01
CA ASP A 10 -2.41 23.44 -10.60
C ASP A 10 -2.69 21.93 -10.44
N ALA A 11 -2.90 21.21 -11.54
CA ALA A 11 -3.29 19.80 -11.52
C ALA A 11 -2.32 18.92 -10.71
N GLU A 12 -1.02 19.08 -10.93
CA GLU A 12 0.01 18.32 -10.24
C GLU A 12 0.03 18.62 -8.72
N LEU A 13 -0.08 19.90 -8.35
CA LEU A 13 -0.07 20.33 -6.95
C LEU A 13 -1.33 19.89 -6.19
N VAL A 14 -2.49 19.93 -6.86
CA VAL A 14 -3.75 19.43 -6.29
C VAL A 14 -3.73 17.90 -6.17
N ALA A 15 -3.20 17.20 -7.17
CA ALA A 15 -3.01 15.75 -7.09
C ALA A 15 -2.10 15.35 -5.92
N ASP A 16 -0.95 16.00 -5.77
CA ASP A 16 -0.03 15.77 -4.65
C ASP A 16 -0.68 16.04 -3.29
N THR A 17 -1.52 17.08 -3.23
CA THR A 17 -2.28 17.39 -2.00
C THR A 17 -3.31 16.29 -1.70
N LEU A 18 -4.04 15.80 -2.71
CA LEU A 18 -4.97 14.68 -2.57
C LEU A 18 -4.26 13.41 -2.08
N TRP A 19 -3.09 13.09 -2.65
CA TRP A 19 -2.25 11.99 -2.18
C TRP A 19 -1.82 12.17 -0.72
N SER A 20 -1.44 13.39 -0.32
CA SER A 20 -1.05 13.69 1.07
C SER A 20 -2.21 13.58 2.06
N LEU A 21 -3.44 13.74 1.58
CA LEU A 21 -4.68 13.59 2.36
C LEU A 21 -5.21 12.14 2.38
N GLY A 22 -4.42 11.19 1.86
CA GLY A 22 -4.71 9.75 1.96
C GLY A 22 -5.58 9.19 0.82
N VAL A 23 -5.73 9.93 -0.27
CA VAL A 23 -6.39 9.41 -1.48
C VAL A 23 -5.53 8.32 -2.09
N VAL A 24 -6.14 7.17 -2.42
CA VAL A 24 -5.42 5.96 -2.84
C VAL A 24 -5.35 5.76 -4.36
N ALA A 25 -6.15 6.50 -5.13
CA ALA A 25 -6.14 6.49 -6.58
C ALA A 25 -6.73 7.80 -7.13
N ILE A 26 -6.14 8.33 -8.19
CA ILE A 26 -6.64 9.50 -8.92
C ILE A 26 -6.69 9.14 -10.41
N GLU A 27 -7.86 9.30 -11.00
CA GLU A 27 -8.05 9.26 -12.45
C GLU A 27 -7.93 10.70 -12.98
N GLU A 28 -7.01 10.92 -13.92
CA GLU A 28 -6.85 12.23 -14.59
C GLU A 28 -7.60 12.24 -15.91
N ILE A 29 -8.59 13.11 -16.03
CA ILE A 29 -9.40 13.29 -17.24
C ILE A 29 -9.08 14.66 -17.80
N SER A 30 -8.32 14.69 -18.92
CA SER A 30 -7.97 15.94 -19.59
C SER A 30 -9.16 16.47 -20.41
N ASN A 31 -9.52 17.73 -20.16
CA ASN A 31 -10.50 18.50 -20.92
C ASN A 31 -9.83 19.76 -21.48
N ASP A 32 -10.46 20.43 -22.46
CA ASP A 32 -9.92 21.64 -23.09
C ASP A 32 -9.50 22.72 -22.06
N GLY A 33 -8.22 22.70 -21.66
CA GLY A 33 -7.61 23.67 -20.73
C GLY A 33 -7.68 23.32 -19.26
N ASN A 34 -8.44 22.30 -18.84
CA ASN A 34 -8.59 21.85 -17.47
C ASN A 34 -8.29 20.37 -17.32
N VAL A 35 -8.01 19.94 -16.11
CA VAL A 35 -7.92 18.53 -15.73
C VAL A 35 -8.96 18.23 -14.66
N THR A 36 -9.72 17.17 -14.83
CA THR A 36 -10.56 16.63 -13.75
C THR A 36 -9.80 15.51 -13.05
N LEU A 37 -9.52 15.71 -11.78
CA LEU A 37 -8.95 14.70 -10.90
C LEU A 37 -10.10 13.98 -10.20
N ARG A 38 -10.38 12.75 -10.62
CA ARG A 38 -11.45 11.92 -10.06
C ARG A 38 -10.90 10.91 -9.10
N THR A 39 -11.48 10.83 -7.91
CA THR A 39 -11.02 9.91 -6.88
C THR A 39 -12.15 9.40 -5.99
N SER A 40 -11.87 8.28 -5.30
CA SER A 40 -12.68 7.79 -4.19
C SER A 40 -12.11 8.32 -2.88
N MET A 41 -12.97 8.91 -2.03
CA MET A 41 -12.58 9.50 -0.75
C MET A 41 -13.19 8.78 0.47
N GLY A 42 -13.65 7.54 0.28
CA GLY A 42 -14.29 6.76 1.35
C GLY A 42 -15.64 7.32 1.79
N GLU A 43 -16.06 6.95 3.01
CA GLU A 43 -17.40 7.26 3.53
C GLU A 43 -17.56 8.71 4.04
N ASN A 44 -16.45 9.41 4.37
CA ASN A 44 -16.49 10.78 4.92
C ASN A 44 -15.58 11.74 4.13
N PRO A 45 -15.95 12.11 2.89
CA PRO A 45 -15.11 12.99 2.06
C PRO A 45 -15.07 14.46 2.51
N GLN A 46 -15.97 14.86 3.42
CA GLN A 46 -16.21 16.28 3.73
C GLN A 46 -14.99 16.99 4.34
N ASP A 47 -14.26 16.34 5.24
CA ASP A 47 -13.08 16.93 5.90
C ASP A 47 -11.93 17.11 4.91
N THR A 48 -11.71 16.13 4.04
CA THR A 48 -10.70 16.19 2.97
C THR A 48 -11.05 17.25 1.93
N ILE A 49 -12.32 17.33 1.52
CA ILE A 49 -12.82 18.37 0.61
C ILE A 49 -12.67 19.77 1.24
N ALA A 50 -12.98 19.91 2.53
CA ALA A 50 -12.81 21.18 3.24
C ALA A 50 -11.34 21.61 3.30
N SER A 51 -10.44 20.70 3.67
CA SER A 51 -8.99 20.97 3.72
C SER A 51 -8.43 21.35 2.35
N LEU A 52 -8.90 20.69 1.28
CA LEU A 52 -8.46 21.02 -0.08
C LEU A 52 -9.00 22.39 -0.53
N ARG A 53 -10.26 22.71 -0.23
CA ARG A 53 -10.85 24.03 -0.53
C ARG A 53 -10.18 25.19 0.21
N ASP A 54 -9.71 24.97 1.42
CA ASP A 54 -8.95 25.96 2.17
C ASP A 54 -7.62 26.30 1.50
N THR A 55 -6.99 25.30 0.88
CA THR A 55 -5.71 25.48 0.16
C THR A 55 -5.91 25.97 -1.27
N PHE A 56 -6.96 25.47 -1.96
CA PHE A 56 -7.27 25.78 -3.36
C PHE A 56 -8.73 26.23 -3.52
N PRO A 57 -9.06 27.49 -3.17
CA PRO A 57 -10.44 27.97 -3.18
C PRO A 57 -11.11 28.01 -4.56
N HIS A 58 -10.32 27.97 -5.64
CA HIS A 58 -10.76 28.02 -7.03
C HIS A 58 -11.06 26.65 -7.63
N VAL A 59 -10.74 25.56 -6.94
CA VAL A 59 -11.02 24.20 -7.42
C VAL A 59 -12.51 23.88 -7.30
N GLU A 60 -13.13 23.55 -8.42
CA GLU A 60 -14.53 23.10 -8.45
C GLU A 60 -14.60 21.64 -7.98
N VAL A 61 -15.46 21.37 -7.01
CA VAL A 61 -15.63 20.04 -6.44
C VAL A 61 -17.06 19.59 -6.63
N SER A 62 -17.25 18.43 -7.26
CA SER A 62 -18.53 17.78 -7.45
C SER A 62 -18.51 16.31 -7.05
N THR A 63 -19.65 15.78 -6.60
CA THR A 63 -19.80 14.35 -6.34
C THR A 63 -20.47 13.69 -7.55
N VAL A 64 -19.88 12.60 -8.03
CA VAL A 64 -20.38 11.83 -9.16
C VAL A 64 -20.74 10.43 -8.68
N GLU A 65 -22.01 10.04 -8.87
CA GLU A 65 -22.40 8.64 -8.72
C GLU A 65 -21.95 7.89 -9.97
N ILE A 66 -21.07 6.91 -9.78
CA ILE A 66 -20.63 5.99 -10.84
C ILE A 66 -21.27 4.64 -10.56
N ASP A 67 -21.91 4.07 -11.58
CA ASP A 67 -22.39 2.69 -11.52
C ASP A 67 -21.21 1.77 -11.19
N ARG A 68 -21.40 0.88 -10.20
CA ARG A 68 -20.37 -0.06 -9.74
C ARG A 68 -19.80 -0.89 -10.90
N ALA A 69 -20.64 -1.23 -11.87
CA ALA A 69 -20.21 -1.93 -13.09
C ALA A 69 -19.22 -1.12 -13.93
N VAL A 70 -19.36 0.23 -13.95
CA VAL A 70 -18.43 1.12 -14.66
C VAL A 70 -17.17 1.36 -13.82
N ALA A 71 -17.32 1.47 -12.50
CA ALA A 71 -16.19 1.60 -11.59
C ALA A 71 -15.26 0.38 -11.61
N ASP A 72 -15.80 -0.80 -11.97
CA ASP A 72 -15.05 -2.07 -12.00
C ASP A 72 -14.42 -2.39 -13.39
N THR A 73 -14.55 -1.52 -14.38
CA THR A 73 -13.96 -1.75 -15.73
C THR A 73 -12.44 -1.93 -15.72
N TRP A 74 -11.74 -1.36 -14.73
CA TRP A 74 -10.30 -1.57 -14.55
C TRP A 74 -9.92 -3.05 -14.33
N ARG A 75 -10.87 -3.88 -13.85
CA ARG A 75 -10.65 -5.32 -13.64
C ARG A 75 -10.34 -6.04 -14.95
N ASP A 76 -10.90 -5.59 -16.07
CA ASP A 76 -10.66 -6.18 -17.38
C ASP A 76 -9.20 -6.01 -17.82
N PHE A 77 -8.58 -4.90 -17.41
CA PHE A 77 -7.20 -4.52 -17.76
C PHE A 77 -6.16 -4.95 -16.72
N ALA A 78 -6.60 -5.43 -15.55
CA ALA A 78 -5.67 -5.93 -14.55
C ALA A 78 -4.96 -7.20 -15.03
N GLU A 79 -3.65 -7.23 -14.91
CA GLU A 79 -2.80 -8.34 -15.38
C GLU A 79 -1.92 -8.86 -14.25
N PRO A 80 -1.48 -10.15 -14.30
CA PRO A 80 -0.50 -10.70 -13.37
C PRO A 80 0.79 -9.86 -13.33
N THR A 81 1.22 -9.48 -12.13
CA THR A 81 2.39 -8.64 -11.91
C THR A 81 3.57 -9.47 -11.44
N HIS A 82 4.67 -9.44 -12.19
CA HIS A 82 5.90 -10.12 -11.80
C HIS A 82 6.58 -9.43 -10.63
N VAL A 83 6.92 -10.20 -9.59
CA VAL A 83 7.66 -9.71 -8.42
C VAL A 83 9.15 -10.03 -8.54
N VAL A 84 9.51 -11.30 -8.50
CA VAL A 84 10.89 -11.79 -8.59
C VAL A 84 10.89 -13.29 -8.94
N ASN A 85 11.84 -13.75 -9.74
CA ASN A 85 11.96 -15.14 -10.19
C ASN A 85 10.63 -15.67 -10.79
N ASP A 86 10.04 -16.68 -10.16
CA ASP A 86 8.77 -17.30 -10.53
C ASP A 86 7.58 -16.77 -9.70
N VAL A 87 7.76 -15.71 -8.88
CA VAL A 87 6.72 -15.15 -8.02
C VAL A 87 5.91 -14.09 -8.76
N TYR A 88 4.58 -14.23 -8.73
CA TYR A 88 3.62 -13.28 -9.30
C TYR A 88 2.53 -12.93 -8.31
N LEU A 89 2.11 -11.66 -8.33
CA LEU A 89 0.84 -11.19 -7.78
C LEU A 89 -0.19 -11.27 -8.89
N VAL A 90 -1.28 -11.97 -8.66
CA VAL A 90 -2.29 -12.28 -9.68
C VAL A 90 -3.64 -11.77 -9.21
N PRO A 91 -4.37 -10.97 -10.00
CA PRO A 91 -5.76 -10.66 -9.70
C PRO A 91 -6.57 -11.94 -9.52
N ALA A 92 -7.39 -12.05 -8.46
CA ALA A 92 -8.09 -13.29 -8.10
C ALA A 92 -8.99 -13.85 -9.22
N TRP A 93 -9.38 -13.01 -10.20
CA TRP A 93 -10.20 -13.38 -11.36
C TRP A 93 -9.38 -13.68 -12.63
N LYS A 94 -8.07 -13.77 -12.54
CA LYS A 94 -7.17 -14.05 -13.68
C LYS A 94 -6.40 -15.35 -13.46
N ASP A 95 -5.96 -15.97 -14.54
CA ASP A 95 -5.11 -17.14 -14.49
C ASP A 95 -3.66 -16.78 -14.17
N ALA A 96 -3.00 -17.60 -13.37
CA ALA A 96 -1.59 -17.45 -13.09
C ALA A 96 -0.72 -17.84 -14.30
N PRO A 97 0.42 -17.18 -14.53
CA PRO A 97 1.39 -17.60 -15.52
C PRO A 97 1.84 -19.06 -15.28
N PRO A 98 1.96 -19.90 -16.32
CA PRO A 98 2.36 -21.29 -16.16
C PRO A 98 3.68 -21.47 -15.42
N GLY A 99 3.69 -22.32 -14.39
CA GLY A 99 4.88 -22.61 -13.58
C GLY A 99 5.25 -21.54 -12.55
N SER A 100 4.41 -20.52 -12.36
CA SER A 100 4.62 -19.49 -11.35
C SER A 100 4.16 -19.93 -9.97
N ARG A 101 4.76 -19.29 -8.93
CA ARG A 101 4.24 -19.24 -7.57
C ARG A 101 3.36 -17.97 -7.48
N ALA A 102 2.07 -18.16 -7.61
CA ALA A 102 1.10 -17.09 -7.64
C ALA A 102 0.54 -16.80 -6.25
N ILE A 103 0.37 -15.50 -5.97
CA ILE A 103 -0.43 -15.01 -4.86
C ILE A 103 -1.63 -14.30 -5.46
N PHE A 104 -2.80 -14.85 -5.25
CA PHE A 104 -4.05 -14.31 -5.77
C PHE A 104 -4.60 -13.23 -4.85
N ILE A 105 -4.95 -12.07 -5.42
CA ILE A 105 -5.42 -10.92 -4.66
C ILE A 105 -6.73 -10.38 -5.23
N GLU A 106 -7.73 -10.32 -4.35
CA GLU A 106 -8.95 -9.55 -4.52
C GLU A 106 -8.85 -8.29 -3.64
N PRO A 107 -8.70 -7.08 -4.21
CA PRO A 107 -8.49 -5.89 -3.40
C PRO A 107 -9.74 -5.45 -2.64
N LEU A 108 -10.94 -5.87 -3.06
CA LEU A 108 -12.21 -5.34 -2.57
C LEU A 108 -12.23 -3.80 -2.63
N ASP A 109 -12.61 -3.16 -1.52
CA ASP A 109 -12.62 -1.70 -1.39
C ASP A 109 -11.33 -1.19 -0.69
N THR A 110 -10.17 -1.87 -0.91
CA THR A 110 -8.89 -1.52 -0.28
C THR A 110 -7.80 -1.29 -1.33
N PHE A 111 -6.70 -0.66 -0.90
CA PHE A 111 -5.47 -0.57 -1.71
C PHE A 111 -4.72 -1.92 -1.72
N GLY A 112 -4.01 -2.19 -2.82
CA GLY A 112 -3.04 -3.29 -2.84
C GLY A 112 -3.44 -4.49 -3.70
N LEU A 113 -3.91 -4.28 -4.95
CA LEU A 113 -4.03 -5.35 -5.95
C LEU A 113 -2.67 -6.04 -6.22
N GLY A 114 -1.57 -5.32 -5.99
CA GLY A 114 -0.23 -5.85 -6.19
C GLY A 114 0.52 -5.30 -7.39
N ASN A 115 -0.15 -4.59 -8.29
CA ASN A 115 0.45 -4.00 -9.49
C ASN A 115 1.23 -2.70 -9.24
N HIS A 116 1.01 -2.04 -8.09
CA HIS A 116 1.70 -0.81 -7.76
C HIS A 116 3.19 -1.07 -7.47
N PRO A 117 4.13 -0.24 -7.96
CA PRO A 117 5.57 -0.42 -7.75
C PRO A 117 5.97 -0.62 -6.28
N THR A 118 5.34 0.11 -5.34
CA THR A 118 5.64 0.02 -3.92
C THR A 118 5.33 -1.37 -3.33
N THR A 119 4.24 -2.00 -3.77
CA THR A 119 3.86 -3.36 -3.34
C THR A 119 4.84 -4.40 -3.87
N VAL A 120 5.21 -4.27 -5.15
CA VAL A 120 6.22 -5.15 -5.78
C VAL A 120 7.56 -5.04 -5.05
N LEU A 121 8.01 -3.80 -4.79
CA LEU A 121 9.26 -3.54 -4.07
C LEU A 121 9.24 -4.09 -2.64
N ALA A 122 8.17 -3.83 -1.89
CA ALA A 122 8.02 -4.30 -0.52
C ALA A 122 8.05 -5.84 -0.43
N LEU A 123 7.29 -6.53 -1.30
CA LEU A 123 7.27 -7.99 -1.31
C LEU A 123 8.63 -8.56 -1.77
N ARG A 124 9.28 -7.95 -2.76
CA ARG A 124 10.62 -8.33 -3.21
C ARG A 124 11.64 -8.27 -2.08
N LEU A 125 11.65 -7.18 -1.31
CA LEU A 125 12.54 -7.03 -0.16
C LEU A 125 12.16 -7.99 0.98
N ALA A 126 10.88 -8.20 1.24
CA ALA A 126 10.44 -9.18 2.23
C ALA A 126 10.95 -10.58 1.90
N LEU A 127 10.81 -11.04 0.65
CA LEU A 127 11.32 -12.34 0.19
C LEU A 127 12.85 -12.47 0.26
N ARG A 128 13.58 -11.36 0.16
CA ARG A 128 15.04 -11.33 0.24
C ARG A 128 15.57 -11.28 1.67
N CYS A 129 14.88 -10.57 2.56
CA CYS A 129 15.44 -10.18 3.87
C CYS A 129 14.76 -10.84 5.07
N VAL A 130 13.48 -11.25 4.94
CA VAL A 130 12.74 -11.91 6.03
C VAL A 130 13.05 -13.41 6.03
N GLN A 131 13.37 -13.94 7.20
CA GLN A 131 13.65 -15.38 7.33
C GLN A 131 12.34 -16.20 7.25
N PRO A 132 12.36 -17.39 6.63
CA PRO A 132 11.22 -18.30 6.67
C PRO A 132 10.77 -18.61 8.10
N ARG A 133 9.44 -18.71 8.29
CA ARG A 133 8.78 -19.00 9.57
C ARG A 133 8.88 -17.88 10.63
N SER A 134 9.27 -16.68 10.21
CA SER A 134 9.27 -15.49 11.08
C SER A 134 7.86 -15.10 11.52
N THR A 135 7.79 -14.42 12.67
CA THR A 135 6.63 -13.61 13.04
C THR A 135 6.72 -12.27 12.33
N VAL A 136 5.63 -11.86 11.66
CA VAL A 136 5.57 -10.66 10.82
C VAL A 136 4.41 -9.78 11.27
N PHE A 137 4.63 -8.47 11.30
CA PHE A 137 3.58 -7.49 11.44
C PHE A 137 3.50 -6.65 10.16
N ASP A 138 2.31 -6.62 9.55
CA ASP A 138 1.99 -5.85 8.36
C ASP A 138 1.21 -4.60 8.79
N PHE A 139 1.88 -3.46 8.77
CA PHE A 139 1.35 -2.17 9.19
C PHE A 139 0.87 -1.36 7.99
N GLY A 140 -0.44 -1.09 7.94
CA GLY A 140 -1.11 -0.56 6.75
C GLY A 140 -1.32 -1.65 5.71
N SER A 141 -2.00 -2.74 6.12
CA SER A 141 -2.05 -3.97 5.33
C SER A 141 -2.88 -3.88 4.06
N GLY A 142 -3.84 -2.94 3.97
CA GLY A 142 -4.76 -2.83 2.84
C GLY A 142 -5.42 -4.16 2.51
N SER A 143 -5.21 -4.67 1.30
CA SER A 143 -5.70 -5.99 0.87
C SER A 143 -5.08 -7.17 1.62
N GLY A 144 -4.03 -6.96 2.43
CA GLY A 144 -3.25 -8.01 3.06
C GLY A 144 -2.24 -8.68 2.14
N VAL A 145 -1.97 -8.11 0.97
CA VAL A 145 -1.08 -8.70 -0.05
C VAL A 145 0.31 -9.06 0.49
N LEU A 146 0.90 -8.22 1.35
CA LEU A 146 2.22 -8.48 1.94
C LEU A 146 2.15 -9.58 3.00
N SER A 147 1.14 -9.55 3.87
CA SER A 147 0.89 -10.60 4.86
C SER A 147 0.68 -11.97 4.21
N VAL A 148 -0.23 -12.04 3.23
CA VAL A 148 -0.55 -13.27 2.50
C VAL A 148 0.68 -13.77 1.72
N GLY A 149 1.41 -12.86 1.07
CA GLY A 149 2.65 -13.17 0.36
C GLY A 149 3.72 -13.74 1.29
N ALA A 150 3.97 -13.11 2.45
CA ALA A 150 4.93 -13.60 3.44
C ALA A 150 4.52 -14.95 4.04
N ALA A 151 3.24 -15.13 4.34
CA ALA A 151 2.72 -16.38 4.88
C ALA A 151 2.80 -17.53 3.87
N SER A 152 2.37 -17.31 2.62
CA SER A 152 2.37 -18.33 1.58
C SER A 152 3.78 -18.70 1.12
N LEU A 153 4.65 -17.72 0.89
CA LEU A 153 5.95 -17.95 0.25
C LEU A 153 7.08 -18.26 1.25
N LEU A 154 6.98 -17.73 2.50
CA LEU A 154 7.99 -17.90 3.55
C LEU A 154 7.48 -18.72 4.75
N SER A 155 6.21 -19.13 4.76
CA SER A 155 5.56 -19.81 5.91
C SER A 155 5.58 -18.97 7.19
N CYS A 156 5.51 -17.65 7.07
CA CYS A 156 5.47 -16.73 8.19
C CYS A 156 4.12 -16.80 8.94
N THR A 157 4.16 -16.40 10.22
CA THR A 157 2.94 -16.11 10.98
C THR A 157 2.77 -14.59 11.00
N CYS A 158 1.68 -14.11 10.39
CA CYS A 158 1.46 -12.70 10.17
C CYS A 158 0.34 -12.16 11.05
N SER A 159 0.57 -11.00 11.66
CA SER A 159 -0.46 -10.11 12.18
C SER A 159 -0.55 -8.89 11.29
N ALA A 160 -1.75 -8.41 11.00
CA ALA A 160 -1.97 -7.29 10.10
C ALA A 160 -2.91 -6.27 10.75
N TYR A 161 -2.65 -5.01 10.46
CA TYR A 161 -3.47 -3.88 10.89
C TYR A 161 -3.58 -2.84 9.78
N ASP A 162 -4.76 -2.26 9.70
CA ASP A 162 -5.03 -1.09 8.84
C ASP A 162 -6.04 -0.20 9.57
N ILE A 163 -6.05 1.10 9.23
CA ILE A 163 -7.03 2.06 9.73
C ILE A 163 -8.41 1.86 9.08
N ALA A 164 -8.44 1.32 7.85
CA ALA A 164 -9.66 1.04 7.12
C ALA A 164 -10.29 -0.28 7.59
N ASP A 165 -11.54 -0.25 8.03
CA ASP A 165 -12.28 -1.44 8.49
C ASP A 165 -12.39 -2.52 7.40
N SER A 166 -12.49 -2.11 6.12
CA SER A 166 -12.55 -3.00 4.95
C SER A 166 -11.30 -3.87 4.79
N ALA A 167 -10.15 -3.46 5.31
CA ALA A 167 -8.89 -4.20 5.22
C ALA A 167 -8.96 -5.56 5.94
N LYS A 168 -9.72 -5.65 7.04
CA LYS A 168 -9.93 -6.91 7.75
C LYS A 168 -10.63 -7.95 6.88
N ASP A 169 -11.66 -7.53 6.15
CA ASP A 169 -12.43 -8.41 5.28
C ASP A 169 -11.58 -8.80 4.06
N ALA A 170 -10.85 -7.85 3.49
CA ALA A 170 -9.93 -8.10 2.38
C ALA A 170 -8.83 -9.10 2.76
N LEU A 171 -8.17 -8.94 3.91
CA LEU A 171 -7.20 -9.90 4.43
C LEU A 171 -7.81 -11.30 4.57
N THR A 172 -9.03 -11.40 5.10
CA THR A 172 -9.72 -12.67 5.32
C THR A 172 -9.99 -13.39 3.99
N VAL A 173 -10.51 -12.66 3.00
CA VAL A 173 -10.78 -13.18 1.66
C VAL A 173 -9.47 -13.65 0.99
N ASN A 174 -8.45 -12.81 1.00
CA ASN A 174 -7.18 -13.11 0.33
C ASN A 174 -6.39 -14.23 1.02
N ALA A 175 -6.44 -14.34 2.34
CA ALA A 175 -5.87 -15.46 3.07
C ALA A 175 -6.55 -16.79 2.67
N ALA A 176 -7.88 -16.80 2.59
CA ALA A 176 -8.65 -17.97 2.18
C ALA A 176 -8.34 -18.38 0.72
N GLU A 177 -8.29 -17.41 -0.21
CA GLU A 177 -7.99 -17.66 -1.63
C GLU A 177 -6.61 -18.32 -1.82
N ASN A 178 -5.65 -17.96 -0.99
CA ASN A 178 -4.29 -18.50 -1.05
C ASN A 178 -4.05 -19.68 -0.09
N ASN A 179 -5.10 -20.23 0.54
CA ASN A 179 -5.02 -21.31 1.53
C ASN A 179 -4.08 -20.99 2.70
N VAL A 180 -4.00 -19.72 3.10
CA VAL A 180 -3.20 -19.23 4.21
C VAL A 180 -4.04 -19.18 5.48
N THR A 181 -3.57 -19.81 6.56
CA THR A 181 -4.25 -19.84 7.86
C THR A 181 -3.47 -19.14 8.97
N THR A 182 -2.31 -18.57 8.63
CA THR A 182 -1.37 -17.97 9.59
C THR A 182 -1.39 -16.43 9.55
N CYS A 183 -2.38 -15.82 8.89
CA CYS A 183 -2.62 -14.39 8.89
C CYS A 183 -3.80 -14.03 9.78
N ASN A 184 -3.58 -13.08 10.71
CA ASN A 184 -4.61 -12.64 11.64
C ASN A 184 -4.68 -11.11 11.65
N TRP A 185 -5.88 -10.54 11.56
CA TRP A 185 -6.08 -9.12 11.77
C TRP A 185 -6.06 -8.79 13.27
N ILE A 186 -5.41 -7.68 13.66
CA ILE A 186 -5.34 -7.19 15.04
C ILE A 186 -5.69 -5.69 15.08
N PRO A 187 -6.25 -5.17 16.18
CA PRO A 187 -6.76 -3.78 16.24
C PRO A 187 -5.67 -2.72 16.50
N GLY A 188 -4.45 -2.92 16.05
CA GLY A 188 -3.32 -1.99 16.26
C GLY A 188 -1.98 -2.71 16.32
N PHE A 189 -0.98 -2.08 16.93
CA PHE A 189 0.34 -2.69 17.10
C PHE A 189 0.29 -3.92 18.00
N PRO A 190 1.03 -5.00 17.71
CA PRO A 190 1.06 -6.21 18.54
C PRO A 190 1.70 -5.92 19.91
N ALA A 191 1.21 -6.64 20.94
CA ALA A 191 1.74 -6.50 22.31
C ALA A 191 3.18 -7.01 22.48
N ASN A 192 3.59 -7.96 21.63
CA ASN A 192 4.94 -8.54 21.64
C ASN A 192 5.71 -8.08 20.40
N THR A 193 7.03 -8.04 20.49
CA THR A 193 7.88 -7.78 19.35
C THR A 193 7.81 -8.92 18.33
N VAL A 194 8.04 -8.57 17.07
CA VAL A 194 8.05 -9.49 15.92
C VAL A 194 9.42 -9.56 15.25
N ASP A 195 9.67 -10.59 14.48
CA ASP A 195 10.91 -10.77 13.72
C ASP A 195 11.02 -9.78 12.56
N ALA A 196 9.88 -9.42 11.94
CA ALA A 196 9.85 -8.44 10.88
C ALA A 196 8.59 -7.57 10.89
N VAL A 197 8.74 -6.29 10.50
CA VAL A 197 7.65 -5.37 10.20
C VAL A 197 7.68 -5.02 8.72
N LEU A 198 6.53 -5.12 8.06
CA LEU A 198 6.30 -4.65 6.70
C LEU A 198 5.42 -3.41 6.79
N ALA A 199 5.83 -2.31 6.15
CA ALA A 199 5.07 -1.06 6.12
C ALA A 199 5.14 -0.46 4.71
N ASN A 200 4.07 -0.68 3.93
CA ASN A 200 3.91 -0.09 2.61
C ASN A 200 2.83 1.01 2.69
N ILE A 201 3.21 2.15 3.25
CA ILE A 201 2.32 3.28 3.56
C ILE A 201 3.01 4.60 3.21
N LEU A 202 2.23 5.67 3.18
CA LEU A 202 2.73 7.00 2.81
C LEU A 202 3.87 7.48 3.72
N ALA A 203 4.85 8.18 3.15
CA ALA A 203 6.03 8.69 3.83
C ALA A 203 5.72 9.50 5.13
N PRO A 204 4.72 10.39 5.19
CA PRO A 204 4.37 11.08 6.44
C PRO A 204 3.97 10.12 7.56
N VAL A 205 3.27 9.03 7.25
CA VAL A 205 2.85 8.02 8.23
C VAL A 205 4.05 7.18 8.67
N LEU A 206 4.95 6.78 7.76
CA LEU A 206 6.22 6.13 8.09
C LEU A 206 7.05 6.95 9.08
N ILE A 207 7.07 8.28 8.92
CA ILE A 207 7.75 9.20 9.82
C ILE A 207 7.05 9.25 11.18
N ALA A 208 5.74 9.49 11.19
CA ALA A 208 4.96 9.64 12.42
C ALA A 208 5.02 8.36 13.29
N GLU A 209 4.94 7.19 12.67
CA GLU A 209 4.89 5.90 13.35
C GLU A 209 6.26 5.22 13.52
N SER A 210 7.33 5.89 13.17
CA SER A 210 8.70 5.32 13.18
C SER A 210 9.10 4.70 14.52
N LEU A 211 8.76 5.33 15.64
CA LEU A 211 9.04 4.81 16.97
C LEU A 211 8.25 3.52 17.25
N ASN A 212 6.96 3.49 16.93
CA ASN A 212 6.11 2.34 17.12
C ASN A 212 6.57 1.15 16.25
N VAL A 213 6.92 1.40 14.99
CA VAL A 213 7.49 0.39 14.08
C VAL A 213 8.78 -0.19 14.65
N MET A 214 9.71 0.66 15.10
CA MET A 214 10.95 0.19 15.72
C MET A 214 10.72 -0.56 17.02
N GLN A 215 9.83 -0.11 17.90
CA GLN A 215 9.51 -0.78 19.15
C GLN A 215 8.88 -2.16 18.95
N THR A 216 8.04 -2.29 17.91
CA THR A 216 7.40 -3.55 17.54
C THR A 216 8.40 -4.55 16.96
N THR A 217 9.47 -4.11 16.34
CA THR A 217 10.49 -4.99 15.79
C THR A 217 11.47 -5.43 16.89
N GLN A 218 11.80 -6.71 16.98
CA GLN A 218 12.83 -7.19 17.94
C GLN A 218 14.23 -6.71 17.53
N THR A 219 15.17 -6.68 18.48
CA THR A 219 16.59 -6.42 18.19
C THR A 219 17.12 -7.46 17.19
N GLY A 220 17.78 -7.01 16.13
CA GLY A 220 18.22 -7.83 15.01
C GLY A 220 17.13 -8.17 13.98
N GLY A 221 15.88 -7.78 14.26
CA GLY A 221 14.75 -7.96 13.34
C GLY A 221 14.81 -7.03 12.12
N VAL A 222 13.95 -7.30 11.16
CA VAL A 222 13.91 -6.63 9.85
C VAL A 222 12.73 -5.68 9.77
N ILE A 223 12.93 -4.51 9.17
CA ILE A 223 11.86 -3.56 8.84
C ILE A 223 11.91 -3.31 7.34
N ILE A 224 10.81 -3.55 6.65
CA ILE A 224 10.64 -3.20 5.24
C ILE A 224 9.76 -1.96 5.16
N LEU A 225 10.33 -0.86 4.67
CA LEU A 225 9.63 0.40 4.43
C LEU A 225 9.41 0.58 2.93
N SER A 226 8.19 0.92 2.53
CA SER A 226 7.81 1.23 1.15
C SER A 226 6.66 2.24 1.14
N GLY A 227 6.19 2.68 -0.04
CA GLY A 227 5.15 3.69 -0.14
C GLY A 227 5.69 5.12 -0.12
N MET A 228 7.00 5.28 -0.35
CA MET A 228 7.66 6.58 -0.43
C MET A 228 8.27 6.79 -1.82
N ARG A 229 8.24 8.03 -2.29
CA ARG A 229 8.99 8.45 -3.47
C ARG A 229 10.49 8.42 -3.20
N THR A 230 11.30 8.26 -4.25
CA THR A 230 12.76 8.18 -4.11
C THR A 230 13.35 9.41 -3.42
N GLU A 231 12.82 10.60 -3.69
CA GLU A 231 13.22 11.86 -3.06
C GLU A 231 12.84 11.95 -1.57
N GLN A 232 11.81 11.23 -1.12
CA GLN A 232 11.37 11.20 0.28
C GLN A 232 12.18 10.23 1.15
N ALA A 233 12.87 9.27 0.54
CA ALA A 233 13.55 8.19 1.25
C ALA A 233 14.56 8.69 2.29
N ALA A 234 15.35 9.70 1.95
CA ALA A 234 16.34 10.26 2.87
C ALA A 234 15.70 10.91 4.12
N GLU A 235 14.53 11.54 3.96
CA GLU A 235 13.77 12.11 5.09
C GLU A 235 13.23 11.03 5.99
N VAL A 236 12.53 10.02 5.42
CA VAL A 236 11.98 8.89 6.17
C VAL A 236 13.08 8.20 6.99
N LEU A 237 14.22 7.88 6.37
CA LEU A 237 15.30 7.13 7.02
C LEU A 237 15.95 7.88 8.18
N ARG A 238 15.91 9.22 8.23
CA ARG A 238 16.38 9.99 9.40
C ARG A 238 15.64 9.63 10.69
N HIS A 239 14.38 9.20 10.60
CA HIS A 239 13.56 8.79 11.74
C HIS A 239 13.82 7.35 12.19
N TYR A 240 14.56 6.56 11.40
CA TYR A 240 14.97 5.18 11.71
C TYR A 240 16.45 5.08 12.09
N SER A 241 17.00 6.09 12.77
CA SER A 241 18.42 6.20 13.12
C SER A 241 18.97 5.08 14.00
N GLN A 242 18.10 4.32 14.68
CA GLN A 242 18.47 3.13 15.47
C GLN A 242 18.57 1.86 14.61
N CYS A 243 18.37 1.98 13.30
CA CYS A 243 18.44 0.88 12.36
C CYS A 243 19.60 1.06 11.40
N SER A 244 20.11 -0.04 10.87
CA SER A 244 21.09 -0.05 9.79
C SER A 244 20.44 -0.54 8.50
N GLU A 245 20.73 0.13 7.39
CA GLU A 245 20.22 -0.29 6.08
C GLU A 245 20.86 -1.60 5.66
N ILE A 246 20.03 -2.59 5.28
CA ILE A 246 20.46 -3.85 4.67
C ILE A 246 20.61 -3.68 3.17
N THR A 247 19.55 -3.20 2.51
CA THR A 247 19.47 -2.99 1.07
C THR A 247 18.25 -2.11 0.72
N ARG A 248 18.24 -1.56 -0.48
CA ARG A 248 17.10 -0.88 -1.07
C ARG A 248 16.88 -1.31 -2.51
N ASP A 249 15.66 -1.15 -2.99
CA ASP A 249 15.28 -1.31 -4.39
C ASP A 249 14.47 -0.08 -4.82
N GLU A 250 14.55 0.26 -6.11
CA GLU A 250 13.81 1.38 -6.72
C GLU A 250 13.09 0.91 -7.98
N LEU A 251 11.91 1.46 -8.22
CA LEU A 251 11.09 1.17 -9.40
C LEU A 251 10.14 2.35 -9.66
N ASP A 252 10.16 2.91 -10.85
CA ASP A 252 9.25 3.95 -11.33
C ASP A 252 9.13 5.16 -10.39
N GLY A 253 10.29 5.64 -9.85
CA GLY A 253 10.34 6.78 -8.93
C GLY A 253 9.90 6.47 -7.49
N TRP A 254 9.68 5.19 -7.16
CA TRP A 254 9.39 4.71 -5.81
C TRP A 254 10.57 3.95 -5.23
N THR A 255 10.73 4.03 -3.92
CA THR A 255 11.80 3.34 -3.19
C THR A 255 11.22 2.47 -2.09
N ALA A 256 11.78 1.29 -1.92
CA ALA A 256 11.62 0.50 -0.71
C ALA A 256 12.98 0.21 -0.08
N VAL A 257 13.03 0.16 1.25
CA VAL A 257 14.25 -0.03 2.02
C VAL A 257 14.05 -1.14 3.05
N ALA A 258 14.99 -2.06 3.11
CA ALA A 258 15.10 -3.04 4.19
C ALA A 258 16.09 -2.55 5.24
N LEU A 259 15.65 -2.48 6.48
CA LEU A 259 16.44 -2.07 7.64
C LEU A 259 16.59 -3.23 8.62
N LYS A 260 17.71 -3.25 9.36
CA LYS A 260 17.92 -4.10 10.52
C LYS A 260 17.89 -3.24 11.78
N LYS A 261 17.05 -3.60 12.75
CA LYS A 261 17.04 -2.96 14.07
C LYS A 261 18.31 -3.36 14.84
N ASN A 262 19.05 -2.37 15.33
CA ASN A 262 20.27 -2.58 16.10
C ASN A 262 19.99 -3.02 17.54
#